data_d0532f4c1415b7d50bafdd3261289518
#
_entry.id   d0532f4c1415b7d50bafdd3261289518
#
_cell.length_a   1.000
_cell.length_b   1.000
_cell.length_c   1.000
_cell.angle_alpha   90.00
_cell.angle_beta   90.00
_cell.angle_gamma   90.00
#
_symmetry.space_group_name_H-M   'P 1'
#
loop_
_entity.id
_entity.type
_entity.pdbx_description
1 polymer ?
#
loop_
_entity_poly.entity_id
_entity_poly.type
_entity_poly.pdbx_seq_one_letter_code
_entity_poly.pdbx_strand_id
1 'polypeptide(L)'
;MNPSPARIGLVVPSSNITVETEMPRLLGRHPDRSFSFHASRMRMHTVSPEQLRAMNAQRERCVLELGDAGVDVLLYACLVAIMATGPGEHRSVELSVAEQLAAGGARAKVLSSAGALVTALESIGARRIALVTPYMRPLAEQVVRYLEEENFEVADWRALEVADNADVGCIRGERVMDAARSLDLDGVDALVLSACVQMPSLDLIQAAEDEFGLPVLSAATAGAYNILRAVGARVDIPDAGSLLRADATVPSH
;
A
#
# COMPACT_ATOMS: atom_id res chain seq x y z
N MET A 1 16.14 26.18 -10.66
CA MET A 1 16.78 25.01 -9.99
C MET A 1 15.67 23.98 -9.75
N ASN A 2 15.84 22.76 -10.24
CA ASN A 2 14.88 21.70 -9.88
C ASN A 2 14.93 21.48 -8.36
N PRO A 3 13.78 21.36 -7.69
CA PRO A 3 13.77 21.07 -6.27
C PRO A 3 14.49 19.73 -6.00
N SER A 4 15.15 19.63 -4.86
CA SER A 4 15.78 18.36 -4.45
C SER A 4 14.77 17.24 -4.46
N PRO A 5 15.15 15.99 -4.80
CA PRO A 5 14.27 14.85 -4.72
C PRO A 5 13.61 14.72 -3.35
N ALA A 6 12.32 14.42 -3.30
CA ALA A 6 11.68 14.03 -2.05
C ALA A 6 12.21 12.66 -1.61
N ARG A 7 12.66 12.55 -0.37
CA ARG A 7 13.23 11.32 0.18
C ARG A 7 12.15 10.48 0.83
N ILE A 8 11.93 9.29 0.27
CA ILE A 8 10.91 8.34 0.72
C ILE A 8 11.57 7.20 1.48
N GLY A 9 11.26 7.08 2.75
CA GLY A 9 11.68 5.96 3.60
C GLY A 9 10.68 4.81 3.49
N LEU A 10 11.18 3.60 3.31
CA LEU A 10 10.37 2.38 3.23
C LEU A 10 10.79 1.44 4.36
N VAL A 11 9.89 1.17 5.30
CA VAL A 11 10.05 0.07 6.26
C VAL A 11 9.40 -1.17 5.66
N VAL A 12 10.20 -2.17 5.31
CA VAL A 12 9.74 -3.32 4.51
C VAL A 12 10.08 -4.67 5.15
N PRO A 13 9.25 -5.72 4.94
CA PRO A 13 9.64 -7.09 5.24
C PRO A 13 10.90 -7.49 4.45
N SER A 14 11.82 -8.24 5.06
CA SER A 14 13.11 -8.58 4.41
C SER A 14 12.96 -9.44 3.15
N SER A 15 11.88 -10.17 3.02
CA SER A 15 11.55 -10.98 1.85
C SER A 15 10.75 -10.22 0.78
N ASN A 16 10.39 -8.95 1.02
CA ASN A 16 9.71 -8.14 0.01
C ASN A 16 10.71 -7.71 -1.09
N ILE A 17 10.33 -7.94 -2.35
CA ILE A 17 11.09 -7.55 -3.54
C ILE A 17 10.29 -6.64 -4.49
N THR A 18 9.03 -6.42 -4.21
CA THR A 18 8.10 -5.75 -5.13
C THR A 18 7.97 -4.26 -4.83
N VAL A 19 7.80 -3.86 -3.56
CA VAL A 19 7.56 -2.45 -3.24
C VAL A 19 8.73 -1.54 -3.62
N GLU A 20 9.97 -2.02 -3.47
CA GLU A 20 11.19 -1.29 -3.85
C GLU A 20 11.41 -1.28 -5.38
N THR A 21 10.63 -2.04 -6.13
CA THR A 21 10.62 -2.02 -7.60
C THR A 21 9.44 -1.20 -8.13
N GLU A 22 8.23 -1.46 -7.66
CA GLU A 22 7.01 -0.79 -8.15
C GLU A 22 6.94 0.68 -7.73
N MET A 23 7.23 1.00 -6.47
CA MET A 23 7.12 2.37 -5.97
C MET A 23 8.04 3.35 -6.70
N PRO A 24 9.34 3.06 -6.93
CA PRO A 24 10.20 3.91 -7.75
C PRO A 24 9.76 4.01 -9.21
N ARG A 25 9.28 2.92 -9.82
CA ARG A 25 8.75 2.93 -11.20
C ARG A 25 7.50 3.80 -11.31
N LEU A 26 6.62 3.73 -10.31
CA LEU A 26 5.36 4.46 -10.28
C LEU A 26 5.62 5.97 -10.08
N LEU A 27 6.27 6.34 -8.98
CA LEU A 27 6.56 7.75 -8.66
C LEU A 27 7.56 8.39 -9.63
N GLY A 28 8.42 7.59 -10.27
CA GLY A 28 9.32 8.07 -11.32
C GLY A 28 8.64 8.53 -12.61
N ARG A 29 7.34 8.21 -12.80
CA ARG A 29 6.53 8.74 -13.91
C ARG A 29 5.96 10.13 -13.64
N HIS A 30 6.10 10.65 -12.41
CA HIS A 30 5.55 11.96 -12.05
C HIS A 30 6.24 13.07 -12.87
N PRO A 31 5.49 13.96 -13.57
CA PRO A 31 6.07 14.89 -14.52
C PRO A 31 6.94 15.98 -13.87
N ASP A 32 6.59 16.43 -12.67
CA ASP A 32 7.16 17.66 -12.08
C ASP A 32 7.97 17.42 -10.80
N ARG A 33 8.00 16.19 -10.27
CA ARG A 33 8.66 15.87 -8.99
C ARG A 33 9.54 14.65 -9.10
N SER A 34 10.75 14.73 -8.54
CA SER A 34 11.65 13.59 -8.41
C SER A 34 11.63 13.03 -6.98
N PHE A 35 11.93 11.75 -6.85
CA PHE A 35 11.93 11.01 -5.60
C PHE A 35 13.20 10.18 -5.46
N SER A 36 13.66 10.02 -4.22
CA SER A 36 14.66 9.04 -3.86
C SER A 36 14.09 8.09 -2.81
N PHE A 37 14.55 6.83 -2.83
CA PHE A 37 14.00 5.80 -1.97
C PHE A 37 15.11 5.23 -1.08
N HIS A 38 14.78 5.08 0.19
CA HIS A 38 15.66 4.58 1.23
C HIS A 38 14.90 3.50 2.00
N ALA A 39 15.41 2.28 2.04
CA ALA A 39 14.70 1.17 2.68
C ALA A 39 15.47 0.65 3.89
N SER A 40 14.73 0.31 4.94
CA SER A 40 15.22 -0.51 6.04
C SER A 40 14.33 -1.73 6.22
N ARG A 41 14.94 -2.89 6.47
CA ARG A 41 14.27 -4.18 6.37
C ARG A 41 14.08 -4.85 7.72
N MET A 42 12.86 -5.30 7.98
CA MET A 42 12.50 -6.14 9.12
C MET A 42 12.51 -7.61 8.68
N ARG A 43 13.22 -8.47 9.40
CA ARG A 43 13.34 -9.87 9.00
C ARG A 43 12.01 -10.62 9.10
N MET A 44 11.57 -11.20 7.98
CA MET A 44 10.41 -12.07 7.86
C MET A 44 10.57 -12.99 6.65
N HIS A 45 10.23 -14.25 6.78
CA HIS A 45 10.24 -15.24 5.69
C HIS A 45 8.83 -15.67 5.30
N THR A 46 8.03 -16.08 6.27
CA THR A 46 6.66 -16.56 6.04
C THR A 46 5.65 -15.61 6.66
N VAL A 47 4.47 -15.54 6.06
CA VAL A 47 3.37 -14.70 6.56
C VAL A 47 2.54 -15.52 7.57
N SER A 48 3.00 -15.53 8.84
CA SER A 48 2.26 -16.12 9.96
C SER A 48 2.12 -15.11 11.10
N PRO A 49 1.15 -15.28 12.01
CA PRO A 49 0.97 -14.38 13.15
C PRO A 49 2.23 -14.23 14.01
N GLU A 50 3.00 -15.32 14.22
CA GLU A 50 4.24 -15.31 14.99
C GLU A 50 5.32 -14.50 14.29
N GLN A 51 5.50 -14.72 12.99
CA GLN A 51 6.49 -14.00 12.18
C GLN A 51 6.15 -12.52 12.03
N LEU A 52 4.88 -12.17 11.88
CA LEU A 52 4.44 -10.78 11.86
C LEU A 52 4.74 -10.05 13.17
N ARG A 53 4.51 -10.69 14.33
CA ARG A 53 4.89 -10.12 15.64
C ARG A 53 6.40 -9.97 15.80
N ALA A 54 7.17 -10.99 15.44
CA ALA A 54 8.64 -10.95 15.51
C ALA A 54 9.25 -9.91 14.55
N MET A 55 8.62 -9.71 13.39
CA MET A 55 8.98 -8.66 12.43
C MET A 55 8.71 -7.28 13.05
N ASN A 56 7.51 -7.05 13.57
CA ASN A 56 7.13 -5.76 14.16
C ASN A 56 8.03 -5.35 15.33
N ALA A 57 8.58 -6.29 16.10
CA ALA A 57 9.54 -6.01 17.16
C ALA A 57 10.86 -5.39 16.66
N GLN A 58 11.15 -5.45 15.35
CA GLN A 58 12.35 -4.86 14.74
C GLN A 58 12.11 -3.45 14.17
N ARG A 59 10.88 -2.94 14.25
CA ARG A 59 10.45 -1.70 13.61
C ARG A 59 11.26 -0.48 14.09
N GLU A 60 11.50 -0.36 15.39
CA GLU A 60 12.18 0.79 15.98
C GLU A 60 13.55 1.03 15.33
N ARG A 61 14.37 -0.01 15.19
CA ARG A 61 15.67 0.10 14.50
C ARG A 61 15.51 0.65 13.07
N CYS A 62 14.55 0.12 12.31
CA CYS A 62 14.33 0.56 10.92
C CYS A 62 13.87 2.02 10.85
N VAL A 63 13.03 2.44 11.79
CA VAL A 63 12.54 3.82 11.89
C VAL A 63 13.69 4.79 12.18
N LEU A 64 14.57 4.47 13.13
CA LEU A 64 15.74 5.29 13.48
C LEU A 64 16.72 5.41 12.31
N GLU A 65 17.05 4.28 11.64
CA GLU A 65 17.94 4.28 10.47
C GLU A 65 17.41 5.19 9.33
N LEU A 66 16.09 5.19 9.10
CA LEU A 66 15.47 6.07 8.11
C LEU A 66 15.39 7.53 8.59
N GLY A 67 15.27 7.73 9.91
CA GLY A 67 15.39 9.04 10.53
C GLY A 67 16.76 9.68 10.27
N ASP A 68 17.85 8.89 10.41
CA ASP A 68 19.22 9.33 10.11
C ASP A 68 19.40 9.73 8.64
N ALA A 69 18.70 9.05 7.73
CA ALA A 69 18.69 9.40 6.30
C ALA A 69 17.90 10.69 6.00
N GLY A 70 17.21 11.24 6.99
CA GLY A 70 16.43 12.47 6.88
C GLY A 70 15.33 12.37 5.83
N VAL A 71 14.54 11.29 5.85
CA VAL A 71 13.44 11.10 4.90
C VAL A 71 12.33 12.11 5.13
N ASP A 72 11.67 12.55 4.06
CA ASP A 72 10.54 13.50 4.13
C ASP A 72 9.21 12.77 4.46
N VAL A 73 9.08 11.54 3.95
CA VAL A 73 7.94 10.65 4.21
C VAL A 73 8.47 9.26 4.54
N LEU A 74 7.91 8.62 5.55
CA LEU A 74 8.15 7.23 5.88
C LEU A 74 6.87 6.42 5.62
N LEU A 75 6.97 5.40 4.77
CA LEU A 75 5.91 4.42 4.54
C LEU A 75 6.23 3.09 5.24
N TYR A 76 5.39 2.71 6.19
CA TYR A 76 5.41 1.36 6.76
C TYR A 76 4.74 0.39 5.75
N ALA A 77 5.56 -0.29 4.96
CA ALA A 77 5.14 -1.05 3.79
C ALA A 77 4.88 -2.54 4.11
N CYS A 78 3.96 -2.80 5.05
CA CYS A 78 3.44 -4.14 5.33
C CYS A 78 1.97 -4.07 5.76
N LEU A 79 1.06 -4.10 4.81
CA LEU A 79 -0.38 -3.96 5.03
C LEU A 79 -0.91 -5.01 6.02
N VAL A 80 -0.63 -6.28 5.79
CA VAL A 80 -1.17 -7.37 6.59
C VAL A 80 -0.64 -7.39 8.02
N ALA A 81 0.59 -6.91 8.26
CA ALA A 81 1.13 -6.83 9.61
C ALA A 81 0.37 -5.84 10.51
N ILE A 82 -0.29 -4.87 9.88
CA ILE A 82 -1.14 -3.89 10.55
C ILE A 82 -2.56 -4.45 10.68
N MET A 83 -3.16 -4.86 9.57
CA MET A 83 -4.56 -5.31 9.55
C MET A 83 -4.80 -6.57 10.40
N ALA A 84 -3.80 -7.46 10.53
CA ALA A 84 -3.89 -8.65 11.37
C ALA A 84 -3.80 -8.36 12.88
N THR A 85 -3.45 -7.15 13.28
CA THR A 85 -3.34 -6.77 14.69
C THR A 85 -4.70 -6.37 15.27
N GLY A 86 -5.53 -5.69 14.48
CA GLY A 86 -6.88 -5.31 14.90
C GLY A 86 -7.39 -4.01 14.26
N PRO A 87 -8.64 -3.64 14.57
CA PRO A 87 -9.29 -2.45 14.02
C PRO A 87 -8.51 -1.16 14.28
N GLY A 88 -8.43 -0.30 13.26
CA GLY A 88 -7.81 1.03 13.40
C GLY A 88 -6.31 1.03 13.68
N GLU A 89 -5.65 -0.13 13.68
CA GLU A 89 -4.23 -0.27 14.05
C GLU A 89 -3.30 0.58 13.19
N HIS A 90 -3.67 0.90 11.96
CA HIS A 90 -2.87 1.81 11.13
C HIS A 90 -2.64 3.17 11.80
N ARG A 91 -3.66 3.72 12.49
CA ARG A 91 -3.55 5.01 13.20
C ARG A 91 -2.57 4.91 14.38
N SER A 92 -2.64 3.81 15.15
CA SER A 92 -1.75 3.55 16.28
C SER A 92 -0.30 3.38 15.83
N VAL A 93 -0.08 2.63 14.74
CA VAL A 93 1.25 2.41 14.17
C VAL A 93 1.84 3.71 13.63
N GLU A 94 1.08 4.51 12.90
CA GLU A 94 1.54 5.79 12.36
C GLU A 94 1.94 6.77 13.46
N LEU A 95 1.15 6.87 14.53
CA LEU A 95 1.47 7.69 15.70
C LEU A 95 2.75 7.19 16.40
N SER A 96 2.83 5.89 16.69
CA SER A 96 3.98 5.30 17.36
C SER A 96 5.28 5.46 16.56
N VAL A 97 5.22 5.32 15.24
CA VAL A 97 6.38 5.55 14.36
C VAL A 97 6.78 7.02 14.34
N ALA A 98 5.81 7.94 14.33
CA ALA A 98 6.08 9.38 14.39
C ALA A 98 6.76 9.78 15.73
N GLU A 99 6.32 9.19 16.84
CA GLU A 99 6.95 9.38 18.15
C GLU A 99 8.38 8.84 18.19
N GLN A 100 8.63 7.65 17.62
CA GLN A 100 9.97 7.06 17.52
C GLN A 100 10.91 7.93 16.68
N LEU A 101 10.46 8.46 15.54
CA LEU A 101 11.22 9.41 14.73
C LEU A 101 11.56 10.68 15.53
N ALA A 102 10.58 11.26 16.22
CA ALA A 102 10.76 12.46 17.02
C ALA A 102 11.74 12.24 18.17
N ALA A 103 11.68 11.09 18.84
CA ALA A 103 12.62 10.72 19.89
C ALA A 103 14.06 10.58 19.36
N GLY A 104 14.23 10.12 18.11
CA GLY A 104 15.50 10.10 17.39
C GLY A 104 15.95 11.45 16.81
N GLY A 105 15.17 12.54 17.04
CA GLY A 105 15.50 13.86 16.52
C GLY A 105 15.11 14.08 15.05
N ALA A 106 14.45 13.14 14.41
CA ALA A 106 14.00 13.22 13.03
C ALA A 106 12.51 13.63 12.92
N ARG A 107 12.14 14.16 11.77
CA ARG A 107 10.74 14.50 11.46
C ARG A 107 10.42 14.08 10.03
N ALA A 108 9.48 13.15 9.88
CA ALA A 108 8.93 12.76 8.60
C ALA A 108 7.41 12.65 8.73
N LYS A 109 6.69 12.77 7.62
CA LYS A 109 5.28 12.34 7.59
C LYS A 109 5.25 10.83 7.56
N VAL A 110 4.50 10.23 8.46
CA VAL A 110 4.37 8.78 8.57
C VAL A 110 3.10 8.32 7.90
N LEU A 111 3.23 7.31 7.08
CA LEU A 111 2.15 6.62 6.38
C LEU A 111 2.31 5.12 6.63
N SER A 112 1.20 4.41 6.58
CA SER A 112 1.19 2.95 6.53
C SER A 112 0.47 2.47 5.28
N SER A 113 0.83 1.31 4.74
CA SER A 113 0.13 0.75 3.58
C SER A 113 -1.33 0.41 3.87
N ALA A 114 -1.68 0.08 5.11
CA ALA A 114 -3.06 -0.14 5.52
C ALA A 114 -3.86 1.18 5.56
N GLY A 115 -3.33 2.20 6.23
CA GLY A 115 -3.96 3.53 6.29
C GLY A 115 -4.02 4.20 4.91
N ALA A 116 -2.98 3.99 4.08
CA ALA A 116 -2.95 4.49 2.71
C ALA A 116 -4.06 3.88 1.85
N LEU A 117 -4.34 2.58 2.00
CA LEU A 117 -5.44 1.93 1.28
C LEU A 117 -6.80 2.47 1.71
N VAL A 118 -7.04 2.61 3.02
CA VAL A 118 -8.27 3.21 3.57
C VAL A 118 -8.46 4.62 3.02
N THR A 119 -7.47 5.49 3.16
CA THR A 119 -7.53 6.88 2.67
C THR A 119 -7.75 6.97 1.16
N ALA A 120 -7.13 6.09 0.38
CA ALA A 120 -7.30 6.07 -1.08
C ALA A 120 -8.73 5.69 -1.47
N LEU A 121 -9.31 4.66 -0.86
CA LEU A 121 -10.70 4.25 -1.07
C LEU A 121 -11.70 5.37 -0.68
N GLU A 122 -11.48 6.02 0.47
CA GLU A 122 -12.28 7.17 0.90
C GLU A 122 -12.19 8.33 -0.10
N SER A 123 -11.00 8.60 -0.64
CA SER A 123 -10.77 9.73 -1.54
C SER A 123 -11.51 9.63 -2.88
N ILE A 124 -11.79 8.42 -3.33
CA ILE A 124 -12.60 8.16 -4.53
C ILE A 124 -14.09 7.93 -4.21
N GLY A 125 -14.47 8.05 -2.94
CA GLY A 125 -15.86 7.87 -2.49
C GLY A 125 -16.35 6.43 -2.50
N ALA A 126 -15.44 5.43 -2.60
CA ALA A 126 -15.82 4.03 -2.60
C ALA A 126 -16.45 3.62 -1.26
N ARG A 127 -17.51 2.82 -1.34
CA ARG A 127 -18.19 2.22 -0.18
C ARG A 127 -18.29 0.72 -0.30
N ARG A 128 -18.62 0.22 -1.49
CA ARG A 128 -18.73 -1.19 -1.81
C ARG A 128 -17.54 -1.59 -2.67
N ILE A 129 -16.71 -2.49 -2.17
CA ILE A 129 -15.43 -2.86 -2.79
C ILE A 129 -15.35 -4.36 -3.03
N ALA A 130 -14.53 -4.73 -4.02
CA ALA A 130 -14.07 -6.11 -4.17
C ALA A 130 -12.54 -6.16 -4.06
N LEU A 131 -11.96 -7.30 -3.67
CA LEU A 131 -10.53 -7.38 -3.51
C LEU A 131 -9.90 -8.72 -3.86
N VAL A 132 -8.65 -8.67 -4.34
CA VAL A 132 -7.76 -9.82 -4.50
C VAL A 132 -6.60 -9.69 -3.51
N THR A 133 -6.24 -10.80 -2.86
CA THR A 133 -5.15 -10.86 -1.90
C THR A 133 -4.35 -12.15 -2.06
N PRO A 134 -3.04 -12.17 -1.84
CA PRO A 134 -2.24 -13.38 -1.98
C PRO A 134 -2.31 -14.31 -0.76
N TYR A 135 -2.84 -13.83 0.37
CA TYR A 135 -2.75 -14.51 1.65
C TYR A 135 -3.52 -15.83 1.71
N MET A 136 -3.13 -16.69 2.66
CA MET A 136 -3.93 -17.83 3.07
C MET A 136 -5.29 -17.35 3.59
N ARG A 137 -6.35 -18.13 3.35
CA ARG A 137 -7.74 -17.75 3.65
C ARG A 137 -7.97 -17.14 5.04
N PRO A 138 -7.47 -17.72 6.16
CA PRO A 138 -7.72 -17.11 7.49
C PRO A 138 -7.15 -15.69 7.65
N LEU A 139 -6.04 -15.39 6.97
CA LEU A 139 -5.42 -14.08 7.00
C LEU A 139 -6.11 -13.11 6.03
N ALA A 140 -6.57 -13.59 4.88
CA ALA A 140 -7.40 -12.84 3.96
C ALA A 140 -8.72 -12.38 4.61
N GLU A 141 -9.36 -13.24 5.41
CA GLU A 141 -10.56 -12.92 6.19
C GLU A 141 -10.30 -11.83 7.25
N GLN A 142 -9.10 -11.75 7.80
CA GLN A 142 -8.73 -10.65 8.69
C GLN A 142 -8.62 -9.31 7.94
N VAL A 143 -8.07 -9.34 6.72
CA VAL A 143 -8.01 -8.13 5.86
C VAL A 143 -9.42 -7.67 5.50
N VAL A 144 -10.31 -8.59 5.13
CA VAL A 144 -11.73 -8.28 4.85
C VAL A 144 -12.39 -7.64 6.06
N ARG A 145 -12.35 -8.29 7.22
CA ARG A 145 -12.93 -7.73 8.47
C ARG A 145 -12.38 -6.36 8.82
N TYR A 146 -11.07 -6.17 8.64
CA TYR A 146 -10.45 -4.87 8.88
C TYR A 146 -11.07 -3.76 8.03
N LEU A 147 -11.26 -4.02 6.73
CA LEU A 147 -11.87 -3.07 5.80
C LEU A 147 -13.36 -2.84 6.13
N GLU A 148 -14.09 -3.87 6.55
CA GLU A 148 -15.47 -3.75 7.01
C GLU A 148 -15.58 -2.86 8.27
N GLU A 149 -14.64 -2.98 9.19
CA GLU A 149 -14.56 -2.14 10.41
C GLU A 149 -14.14 -0.69 10.10
N GLU A 150 -13.51 -0.44 8.94
CA GLU A 150 -13.26 0.91 8.40
C GLU A 150 -14.43 1.42 7.52
N ASN A 151 -15.62 0.80 7.63
CA ASN A 151 -16.86 1.16 6.97
C ASN A 151 -16.93 0.95 5.46
N PHE A 152 -16.17 -0.02 4.93
CA PHE A 152 -16.33 -0.52 3.57
C PHE A 152 -17.18 -1.78 3.58
N GLU A 153 -18.05 -1.95 2.60
CA GLU A 153 -18.71 -3.22 2.32
C GLU A 153 -17.83 -4.03 1.37
N VAL A 154 -17.36 -5.20 1.81
CA VAL A 154 -16.59 -6.11 0.94
C VAL A 154 -17.56 -7.05 0.24
N ALA A 155 -17.92 -6.74 -1.01
CA ALA A 155 -18.92 -7.47 -1.80
C ALA A 155 -18.46 -8.88 -2.18
N ASP A 156 -17.23 -9.01 -2.66
CA ASP A 156 -16.60 -10.29 -2.98
C ASP A 156 -15.07 -10.18 -2.88
N TRP A 157 -14.40 -11.32 -2.66
CA TRP A 157 -12.95 -11.34 -2.55
C TRP A 157 -12.36 -12.68 -2.94
N ARG A 158 -11.09 -12.65 -3.37
CA ARG A 158 -10.31 -13.87 -3.69
C ARG A 158 -9.00 -13.88 -2.92
N ALA A 159 -8.71 -15.02 -2.29
CA ALA A 159 -7.41 -15.35 -1.72
C ALA A 159 -6.66 -16.25 -2.69
N LEU A 160 -5.44 -15.89 -3.07
CA LEU A 160 -4.60 -16.72 -3.93
C LEU A 160 -3.88 -17.84 -3.16
N GLU A 161 -3.93 -17.79 -1.84
CA GLU A 161 -3.43 -18.80 -0.89
C GLU A 161 -1.96 -19.18 -1.12
N VAL A 162 -1.09 -18.16 -1.25
CA VAL A 162 0.37 -18.30 -1.38
C VAL A 162 1.00 -18.12 0.00
N ALA A 163 1.58 -19.19 0.55
CA ALA A 163 2.11 -19.19 1.91
C ALA A 163 3.49 -18.53 2.04
N ASP A 164 4.37 -18.73 1.05
CA ASP A 164 5.71 -18.16 1.05
C ASP A 164 5.69 -16.73 0.51
N ASN A 165 6.29 -15.80 1.26
CA ASN A 165 6.27 -14.39 0.88
C ASN A 165 7.15 -14.08 -0.35
N ALA A 166 8.19 -14.86 -0.63
CA ALA A 166 8.98 -14.71 -1.83
C ALA A 166 8.17 -15.13 -3.08
N ASP A 167 7.40 -16.22 -2.97
CA ASP A 167 6.50 -16.67 -4.04
C ASP A 167 5.40 -15.65 -4.34
N VAL A 168 4.93 -14.90 -3.33
CA VAL A 168 3.98 -13.80 -3.56
C VAL A 168 4.56 -12.76 -4.53
N GLY A 169 5.84 -12.41 -4.40
CA GLY A 169 6.52 -11.50 -5.31
C GLY A 169 6.71 -12.03 -6.74
N CYS A 170 6.51 -13.33 -6.94
CA CYS A 170 6.62 -14.02 -8.21
C CYS A 170 5.26 -14.36 -8.84
N ILE A 171 4.14 -13.94 -8.24
CA ILE A 171 2.80 -14.19 -8.80
C ILE A 171 2.70 -13.53 -10.18
N ARG A 172 2.34 -14.33 -11.18
CA ARG A 172 2.14 -13.83 -12.55
C ARG A 172 0.90 -12.95 -12.62
N GLY A 173 1.00 -11.83 -13.34
CA GLY A 173 -0.11 -10.89 -13.52
C GLY A 173 -1.38 -11.54 -14.05
N GLU A 174 -1.28 -12.52 -14.95
CA GLU A 174 -2.40 -13.30 -15.47
C GLU A 174 -3.21 -13.97 -14.35
N ARG A 175 -2.53 -14.57 -13.36
CA ARG A 175 -3.19 -15.19 -12.20
C ARG A 175 -3.95 -14.17 -11.34
N VAL A 176 -3.43 -12.96 -11.22
CA VAL A 176 -4.10 -11.87 -10.50
C VAL A 176 -5.35 -11.42 -11.27
N MET A 177 -5.23 -11.24 -12.58
CA MET A 177 -6.36 -10.86 -13.45
C MET A 177 -7.44 -11.94 -13.50
N ASP A 178 -7.07 -13.22 -13.56
CA ASP A 178 -8.05 -14.33 -13.54
C ASP A 178 -8.80 -14.39 -12.21
N ALA A 179 -8.12 -14.12 -11.10
CA ALA A 179 -8.78 -13.98 -9.80
C ALA A 179 -9.76 -12.81 -9.80
N ALA A 180 -9.37 -11.66 -10.35
CA ALA A 180 -10.24 -10.50 -10.46
C ALA A 180 -11.47 -10.77 -11.35
N ARG A 181 -11.31 -11.43 -12.50
CA ARG A 181 -12.41 -11.86 -13.39
C ARG A 181 -13.40 -12.81 -12.73
N SER A 182 -12.97 -13.54 -11.71
CA SER A 182 -13.84 -14.47 -10.97
C SER A 182 -14.67 -13.81 -9.87
N LEU A 183 -14.46 -12.52 -9.61
CA LEU A 183 -15.22 -11.74 -8.63
C LEU A 183 -16.59 -11.33 -9.17
N ASP A 184 -17.58 -11.28 -8.28
CA ASP A 184 -18.83 -10.58 -8.56
C ASP A 184 -18.62 -9.07 -8.34
N LEU A 185 -18.60 -8.31 -9.44
CA LEU A 185 -18.36 -6.87 -9.44
C LEU A 185 -19.67 -6.05 -9.60
N ASP A 186 -20.85 -6.66 -9.50
CA ASP A 186 -22.11 -5.93 -9.62
C ASP A 186 -22.28 -4.94 -8.44
N GLY A 187 -22.49 -3.66 -8.80
CA GLY A 187 -22.60 -2.58 -7.83
C GLY A 187 -21.35 -2.31 -6.99
N VAL A 188 -20.18 -2.75 -7.42
CA VAL A 188 -18.88 -2.46 -6.78
C VAL A 188 -18.37 -1.09 -7.23
N ASP A 189 -17.99 -0.24 -6.27
CA ASP A 189 -17.47 1.11 -6.53
C ASP A 189 -15.98 1.11 -6.92
N ALA A 190 -15.22 0.13 -6.40
CA ALA A 190 -13.78 0.00 -6.67
C ALA A 190 -13.26 -1.43 -6.47
N LEU A 191 -12.28 -1.81 -7.29
CA LEU A 191 -11.56 -3.07 -7.15
C LEU A 191 -10.17 -2.84 -6.54
N VAL A 192 -9.89 -3.49 -5.41
CA VAL A 192 -8.54 -3.57 -4.86
C VAL A 192 -7.86 -4.80 -5.49
N LEU A 193 -7.16 -4.59 -6.61
CA LEU A 193 -6.53 -5.66 -7.39
C LEU A 193 -5.38 -6.33 -6.62
N SER A 194 -4.73 -5.61 -5.69
CA SER A 194 -3.70 -6.15 -4.81
C SER A 194 -3.77 -5.51 -3.42
N ALA A 195 -4.37 -6.21 -2.46
CA ALA A 195 -4.33 -5.83 -1.04
C ALA A 195 -3.01 -6.28 -0.39
N CYS A 196 -1.88 -6.13 -1.08
CA CYS A 196 -0.56 -6.54 -0.62
C CYS A 196 0.55 -5.81 -1.37
N VAL A 197 1.50 -5.20 -0.66
CA VAL A 197 2.65 -4.51 -1.27
C VAL A 197 3.72 -5.46 -1.85
N GLN A 198 3.60 -6.75 -1.64
CA GLN A 198 4.48 -7.78 -2.22
C GLN A 198 3.92 -8.38 -3.50
N MET A 199 2.59 -8.42 -3.68
CA MET A 199 1.97 -8.97 -4.89
C MET A 199 2.10 -7.97 -6.04
N PRO A 200 2.80 -8.32 -7.15
CA PRO A 200 2.98 -7.43 -8.28
C PRO A 200 1.63 -7.01 -8.89
N SER A 201 1.46 -5.70 -9.13
CA SER A 201 0.19 -5.16 -9.59
C SER A 201 0.31 -3.93 -10.49
N LEU A 202 1.44 -3.23 -10.47
CA LEU A 202 1.59 -1.93 -11.15
C LEU A 202 1.23 -1.98 -12.63
N ASP A 203 1.71 -3.00 -13.34
CA ASP A 203 1.51 -3.13 -14.79
C ASP A 203 0.09 -3.62 -15.14
N LEU A 204 -0.74 -3.94 -14.14
CA LEU A 204 -2.12 -4.44 -14.34
C LEU A 204 -3.17 -3.36 -14.10
N ILE A 205 -2.88 -2.32 -13.34
CA ILE A 205 -3.88 -1.35 -12.85
C ILE A 205 -4.68 -0.73 -13.98
N GLN A 206 -4.01 -0.11 -14.97
CA GLN A 206 -4.71 0.54 -16.07
C GLN A 206 -5.49 -0.46 -16.92
N ALA A 207 -4.89 -1.60 -17.25
CA ALA A 207 -5.55 -2.64 -18.02
C ALA A 207 -6.79 -3.22 -17.31
N ALA A 208 -6.74 -3.36 -15.98
CA ALA A 208 -7.87 -3.78 -15.18
C ALA A 208 -8.99 -2.73 -15.14
N GLU A 209 -8.66 -1.44 -15.02
CA GLU A 209 -9.65 -0.35 -15.15
C GLU A 209 -10.33 -0.37 -16.51
N ASP A 210 -9.54 -0.52 -17.57
CA ASP A 210 -10.06 -0.55 -18.94
C ASP A 210 -10.97 -1.79 -19.18
N GLU A 211 -10.64 -2.94 -18.56
CA GLU A 211 -11.40 -4.18 -18.70
C GLU A 211 -12.70 -4.17 -17.87
N PHE A 212 -12.63 -3.73 -16.60
CA PHE A 212 -13.77 -3.82 -15.68
C PHE A 212 -14.65 -2.56 -15.66
N GLY A 213 -14.17 -1.42 -16.18
CA GLY A 213 -14.92 -0.17 -16.26
C GLY A 213 -15.19 0.49 -14.91
N LEU A 214 -14.37 0.21 -13.89
CA LEU A 214 -14.48 0.78 -12.55
C LEU A 214 -13.08 1.12 -12.00
N PRO A 215 -12.97 2.02 -10.98
CA PRO A 215 -11.69 2.34 -10.36
C PRO A 215 -10.95 1.10 -9.84
N VAL A 216 -9.66 0.98 -10.21
CA VAL A 216 -8.80 -0.12 -9.75
C VAL A 216 -7.60 0.44 -9.01
N LEU A 217 -7.36 -0.07 -7.80
CA LEU A 217 -6.21 0.32 -7.01
C LEU A 217 -5.45 -0.91 -6.49
N SER A 218 -4.25 -0.63 -6.00
CA SER A 218 -3.46 -1.60 -5.23
C SER A 218 -2.87 -0.91 -3.99
N ALA A 219 -2.32 -1.69 -3.08
CA ALA A 219 -1.58 -1.15 -1.95
C ALA A 219 -0.41 -0.24 -2.40
N ALA A 220 0.20 -0.51 -3.56
CA ALA A 220 1.25 0.32 -4.13
C ALA A 220 0.72 1.66 -4.67
N THR A 221 -0.37 1.67 -5.46
CA THR A 221 -0.96 2.92 -5.98
C THR A 221 -1.56 3.77 -4.87
N ALA A 222 -2.19 3.15 -3.86
CA ALA A 222 -2.67 3.83 -2.67
C ALA A 222 -1.52 4.47 -1.86
N GLY A 223 -0.40 3.76 -1.70
CA GLY A 223 0.81 4.30 -1.08
C GLY A 223 1.37 5.49 -1.84
N ALA A 224 1.48 5.40 -3.18
CA ALA A 224 1.94 6.49 -4.03
C ALA A 224 1.05 7.73 -3.96
N TYR A 225 -0.28 7.55 -4.00
CA TYR A 225 -1.26 8.62 -3.81
C TYR A 225 -1.01 9.39 -2.51
N ASN A 226 -0.88 8.67 -1.39
CA ASN A 226 -0.66 9.31 -0.10
C ASN A 226 0.72 9.95 0.03
N ILE A 227 1.76 9.37 -0.57
CA ILE A 227 3.10 9.98 -0.64
C ILE A 227 3.05 11.31 -1.38
N LEU A 228 2.41 11.37 -2.56
CA LEU A 228 2.27 12.61 -3.33
C LEU A 228 1.58 13.69 -2.52
N ARG A 229 0.47 13.37 -1.85
CA ARG A 229 -0.22 14.30 -0.96
C ARG A 229 0.67 14.76 0.22
N ALA A 230 1.40 13.81 0.81
CA ALA A 230 2.27 14.09 1.95
C ALA A 230 3.39 15.07 1.59
N VAL A 231 3.96 15.00 0.38
CA VAL A 231 5.01 15.93 -0.08
C VAL A 231 4.45 17.17 -0.76
N GLY A 232 3.12 17.34 -0.83
CA GLY A 232 2.47 18.46 -1.50
C GLY A 232 2.66 18.46 -3.02
N ALA A 233 2.88 17.31 -3.62
CA ALA A 233 2.94 17.14 -5.08
C ALA A 233 1.53 16.96 -5.66
N ARG A 234 1.38 17.33 -6.93
CA ARG A 234 0.14 17.06 -7.67
C ARG A 234 -0.05 15.55 -7.80
N VAL A 235 -1.28 15.09 -7.62
CA VAL A 235 -1.63 13.69 -7.88
C VAL A 235 -1.86 13.53 -9.37
N ASP A 236 -0.81 13.19 -10.11
CA ASP A 236 -0.85 13.05 -11.56
C ASP A 236 0.26 12.11 -12.03
N ILE A 237 -0.08 10.85 -12.23
CA ILE A 237 0.82 9.83 -12.77
C ILE A 237 0.12 9.14 -13.94
N PRO A 238 0.67 9.23 -15.16
CA PRO A 238 0.08 8.60 -16.33
C PRO A 238 0.08 7.07 -16.22
N ASP A 239 -0.94 6.43 -16.78
CA ASP A 239 -1.11 4.98 -16.88
C ASP A 239 -1.01 4.24 -15.52
N ALA A 240 -1.59 4.86 -14.48
CA ALA A 240 -1.54 4.34 -13.11
C ALA A 240 -2.92 4.23 -12.44
N GLY A 241 -3.98 4.22 -13.25
CA GLY A 241 -5.36 4.18 -12.81
C GLY A 241 -5.94 5.55 -12.45
N SER A 242 -7.26 5.59 -12.27
CA SER A 242 -8.03 6.81 -12.01
C SER A 242 -7.66 7.49 -10.69
N LEU A 243 -7.27 6.73 -9.67
CA LEU A 243 -6.80 7.27 -8.37
C LEU A 243 -5.63 8.27 -8.53
N LEU A 244 -4.77 8.06 -9.53
CA LEU A 244 -3.55 8.85 -9.75
C LEU A 244 -3.66 9.81 -10.94
N ARG A 245 -4.88 10.14 -11.41
CA ARG A 245 -5.13 11.13 -12.46
C ARG A 245 -5.43 12.52 -11.88
N ALA A 246 -4.99 13.56 -12.60
CA ALA A 246 -5.12 14.97 -12.19
C ALA A 246 -6.57 15.46 -11.98
N ASP A 247 -7.57 14.80 -12.58
CA ASP A 247 -8.98 15.21 -12.55
C ASP A 247 -9.81 14.60 -11.41
N ALA A 248 -9.21 13.84 -10.53
CA ALA A 248 -9.88 13.44 -9.29
C ALA A 248 -10.04 14.68 -8.40
N THR A 249 -11.10 15.44 -8.62
CA THR A 249 -11.46 16.63 -7.82
C THR A 249 -11.70 16.22 -6.38
N VAL A 250 -10.68 16.39 -5.56
CA VAL A 250 -10.85 16.43 -4.11
C VAL A 250 -11.40 17.81 -3.79
N PRO A 251 -12.58 17.93 -3.15
CA PRO A 251 -13.03 19.21 -2.63
C PRO A 251 -11.96 19.74 -1.66
N SER A 252 -11.44 20.93 -1.95
CA SER A 252 -10.60 21.69 -1.02
C SER A 252 -11.45 22.07 0.20
N HIS A 253 -11.15 21.47 1.35
CA HIS A 253 -11.63 21.90 2.65
C HIS A 253 -10.55 22.69 3.38
#